data_b9a5f2451a5bbcd7d728ea04802d42bd
#
_entry.id   b9a5f2451a5bbcd7d728ea04802d42bd
#
_cell.length_a   1.000
_cell.length_b   1.000
_cell.length_c   1.000
_cell.angle_alpha   90.00
_cell.angle_beta   90.00
_cell.angle_gamma   90.00
#
_symmetry.space_group_name_H-M   'P 1'
#
loop_
_entity.id
_entity.type
_entity.pdbx_description
1 polymer ?
#
loop_
_entity_poly.entity_id
_entity_poly.type
_entity_poly.pdbx_seq_one_letter_code
_entity_poly.pdbx_strand_id
1 'polypeptide(L)'
;MARGKRRGEEKRGEVPLPSDEEGTILCVVRRNIGGGFLEVLCTDGEVYKAWIPGKMRRRVWMREGDLILFLPWGTPDKKGEVVHRYVRDEVRKLIDMGLITEEFLEEVVE
;
A
#
# COMPACT_ATOMS: atom_id res chain seq x y z
N MET A 1 24.31 -9.47 -7.83
CA MET A 1 24.12 -9.19 -7.77
C MET A 1 23.59 -8.95 -7.42
N ALA A 2 23.21 -9.02 -7.33
CA ALA A 2 22.71 -8.65 -7.13
C ALA A 2 22.16 -8.47 -6.72
N ARG A 3 21.91 -8.40 -6.56
CA ARG A 3 21.36 -8.15 -6.26
C ARG A 3 20.78 -8.07 -5.62
N GLY A 4 20.46 -8.29 -5.27
CA GLY A 4 19.96 -7.99 -4.81
C GLY A 4 19.82 -8.01 -4.05
N LYS A 5 20.10 -8.03 -3.75
CA LYS A 5 20.02 -7.84 -3.11
C LYS A 5 20.00 -7.37 -2.53
N ARG A 6 20.17 -7.19 -2.45
CA ARG A 6 20.17 -6.52 -1.85
C ARG A 6 19.43 -6.04 -1.46
N ARG A 7 18.84 -6.38 -1.00
CA ARG A 7 17.91 -5.92 -0.69
C ARG A 7 17.68 -5.44 0.55
N GLY A 8 17.63 -5.81 1.52
CA GLY A 8 17.25 -5.29 2.76
C GLY A 8 18.00 -4.11 3.17
N GLU A 9 19.25 -4.20 3.22
CA GLU A 9 19.94 -3.10 3.75
C GLU A 9 19.96 -1.94 2.83
N GLU A 10 19.81 -2.18 1.58
CA GLU A 10 19.87 -1.07 0.73
C GLU A 10 18.64 -0.27 0.77
N LYS A 11 17.67 -0.68 1.55
CA LYS A 11 16.47 0.07 1.62
C LYS A 11 16.49 1.17 2.60
N ARG A 12 17.57 1.33 3.32
CA ARG A 12 17.61 2.37 4.25
C ARG A 12 17.42 3.70 3.59
N GLY A 13 16.44 4.46 3.98
CA GLY A 13 16.14 5.72 3.36
C GLY A 13 15.37 5.66 2.09
N GLU A 14 15.10 4.48 1.60
CA GLU A 14 14.35 4.34 0.37
C GLU A 14 12.92 3.99 0.65
N VAL A 15 12.04 4.55 -0.16
CA VAL A 15 10.61 4.32 -0.05
C VAL A 15 10.20 3.36 -1.16
N PRO A 16 9.53 2.25 -0.82
CA PRO A 16 9.05 1.36 -1.87
C PRO A 16 8.10 2.11 -2.78
N LEU A 17 8.26 1.96 -4.07
CA LEU A 17 7.45 2.68 -5.04
C LEU A 17 6.56 1.74 -5.82
N PRO A 18 5.41 2.23 -6.29
CA PRO A 18 4.59 1.41 -7.16
C PRO A 18 5.33 1.17 -8.46
N SER A 19 5.12 0.01 -9.05
CA SER A 19 5.83 -0.40 -10.22
C SER A 19 4.91 -1.13 -11.18
N ASP A 20 4.84 -0.67 -12.42
CA ASP A 20 4.06 -1.36 -13.43
C ASP A 20 4.60 -2.76 -13.67
N GLU A 21 5.90 -2.89 -13.58
CA GLU A 21 6.54 -4.17 -13.79
C GLU A 21 6.10 -5.19 -12.76
N GLU A 22 5.98 -4.76 -11.52
CA GLU A 22 5.56 -5.64 -10.46
C GLU A 22 4.05 -5.66 -10.25
N GLY A 23 3.36 -4.75 -10.90
CA GLY A 23 1.93 -4.70 -10.78
C GLY A 23 1.43 -4.06 -9.51
N THR A 24 2.25 -3.30 -8.83
CA THR A 24 1.85 -2.69 -7.56
C THR A 24 1.30 -1.29 -7.77
N ILE A 25 0.32 -0.93 -6.94
CA ILE A 25 -0.28 0.40 -7.00
C ILE A 25 -0.48 0.91 -5.58
N LEU A 26 -0.68 2.22 -5.48
CA LEU A 26 -0.90 2.85 -4.19
C LEU A 26 -2.39 2.88 -3.86
N CYS A 27 -2.71 2.58 -2.61
CA CYS A 27 -4.09 2.57 -2.15
C CYS A 27 -4.15 3.15 -0.76
N VAL A 28 -5.32 3.66 -0.39
CA VAL A 28 -5.55 4.18 0.94
C VAL A 28 -6.61 3.33 1.62
N VAL A 29 -6.40 3.03 2.88
CA VAL A 29 -7.28 2.13 3.64
C VAL A 29 -8.58 2.85 3.97
N ARG A 30 -9.70 2.22 3.63
CA ARG A 30 -11.00 2.77 3.96
C ARG A 30 -11.50 2.23 5.29
N ARG A 31 -11.32 0.93 5.51
CA ARG A 31 -11.76 0.32 6.76
C ARG A 31 -11.30 -1.12 6.83
N ASN A 32 -11.35 -1.65 8.03
CA ASN A 32 -11.01 -3.04 8.27
C ASN A 32 -12.30 -3.83 8.16
N ILE A 33 -12.33 -4.84 7.31
CA ILE A 33 -13.54 -5.61 7.11
C ILE A 33 -13.46 -7.00 7.73
N GLY A 34 -12.38 -7.26 8.48
CA GLY A 34 -12.28 -8.52 9.19
C GLY A 34 -11.65 -9.62 8.35
N GLY A 35 -11.35 -10.73 8.99
CA GLY A 35 -10.79 -11.87 8.30
C GLY A 35 -9.40 -11.65 7.73
N GLY A 36 -8.71 -10.63 8.19
CA GLY A 36 -7.40 -10.31 7.68
C GLY A 36 -7.42 -9.45 6.44
N PHE A 37 -8.58 -8.89 6.09
CA PHE A 37 -8.72 -8.04 4.91
C PHE A 37 -9.06 -6.61 5.27
N LEU A 38 -8.61 -5.70 4.42
CA LEU A 38 -8.97 -4.29 4.50
C LEU A 38 -9.70 -3.91 3.22
N GLU A 39 -10.60 -2.96 3.33
CA GLU A 39 -11.18 -2.37 2.13
C GLU A 39 -10.34 -1.15 1.79
N VAL A 40 -9.84 -1.07 0.56
CA VAL A 40 -8.93 0.00 0.17
C VAL A 40 -9.40 0.64 -1.12
N LEU A 41 -9.14 1.94 -1.25
CA LEU A 41 -9.40 2.68 -2.47
C LEU A 41 -8.06 2.94 -3.13
N CYS A 42 -7.92 2.55 -4.37
CA CYS A 42 -6.64 2.61 -5.04
C CYS A 42 -6.60 3.74 -6.07
N THR A 43 -5.40 4.06 -6.52
CA THR A 43 -5.22 5.20 -7.41
C THR A 43 -5.84 4.98 -8.79
N ASP A 44 -6.22 3.75 -9.10
CA ASP A 44 -6.94 3.49 -10.33
C ASP A 44 -8.45 3.77 -10.19
N GLY A 45 -8.86 4.25 -9.02
CA GLY A 45 -10.26 4.57 -8.79
C GLY A 45 -11.11 3.40 -8.34
N GLU A 46 -10.51 2.24 -8.18
CA GLU A 46 -11.25 1.04 -7.82
C GLU A 46 -11.08 0.70 -6.36
N VAL A 47 -12.04 0.00 -5.81
CA VAL A 47 -12.03 -0.45 -4.43
C VAL A 47 -11.69 -1.94 -4.43
N TYR A 48 -10.73 -2.29 -3.59
CA TYR A 48 -10.26 -3.67 -3.50
C TYR A 48 -10.30 -4.17 -2.07
N LYS A 49 -10.16 -5.49 -1.92
CA LYS A 49 -9.98 -6.10 -0.62
C LYS A 49 -8.53 -6.52 -0.50
N ALA A 50 -7.85 -5.97 0.47
CA ALA A 50 -6.41 -6.17 0.62
C ALA A 50 -6.12 -7.09 1.79
N TRP A 51 -5.50 -8.21 1.47
CA TRP A 51 -5.09 -9.19 2.47
C TRP A 51 -3.88 -8.66 3.23
N ILE A 52 -3.90 -8.76 4.54
CA ILE A 52 -2.77 -8.36 5.36
C ILE A 52 -1.97 -9.61 5.67
N PRO A 53 -0.74 -9.72 5.13
CA PRO A 53 0.07 -10.90 5.42
C PRO A 53 0.27 -11.07 6.91
N GLY A 54 0.39 -12.32 7.34
CA GLY A 54 0.45 -12.62 8.77
C GLY A 54 1.52 -11.87 9.50
N LYS A 55 2.69 -11.75 8.90
CA LYS A 55 3.78 -11.08 9.60
C LYS A 55 3.50 -9.59 9.78
N MET A 56 2.71 -8.99 8.89
CA MET A 56 2.37 -7.59 9.05
C MET A 56 1.27 -7.39 10.07
N ARG A 57 0.40 -8.38 10.22
CA ARG A 57 -0.67 -8.26 11.19
C ARG A 57 -0.16 -8.16 12.61
N ARG A 58 0.98 -8.77 12.86
CA ARG A 58 1.52 -8.75 14.20
C ARG A 58 2.20 -7.48 14.57
N ARG A 59 2.70 -6.77 13.56
CA ARG A 59 3.52 -5.62 13.83
C ARG A 59 2.89 -4.30 13.52
N VAL A 60 1.91 -4.31 12.64
CA VAL A 60 1.41 -3.07 12.07
C VAL A 60 -0.08 -2.98 12.25
N TRP A 61 -0.52 -1.88 12.83
CA TRP A 61 -1.94 -1.60 12.92
C TRP A 61 -2.31 -0.73 11.74
N MET A 62 -3.16 -1.25 10.88
CA MET A 62 -3.60 -0.51 9.72
C MET A 62 -4.98 0.03 9.99
N ARG A 63 -5.16 1.31 9.73
CA ARG A 63 -6.42 1.95 10.02
C ARG A 63 -6.79 2.87 8.89
N GLU A 64 -7.99 3.38 8.98
CA GLU A 64 -8.54 4.26 7.99
C GLU A 64 -7.58 5.40 7.70
N GLY A 65 -7.35 5.66 6.44
CA GLY A 65 -6.47 6.74 6.02
C GLY A 65 -5.03 6.36 5.81
N ASP A 66 -4.64 5.14 6.21
CA ASP A 66 -3.25 4.72 5.98
C ASP A 66 -3.01 4.47 4.50
N LEU A 67 -1.82 4.82 4.05
CA LEU A 67 -1.43 4.58 2.67
C LEU A 67 -0.64 3.29 2.59
N ILE A 68 -0.95 2.46 1.62
CA ILE A 68 -0.28 1.17 1.45
C ILE A 68 0.12 0.98 0.00
N LEU A 69 1.10 0.11 -0.19
CA LEU A 69 1.45 -0.39 -1.49
C LEU A 69 0.75 -1.74 -1.64
N PHE A 70 0.04 -1.92 -2.73
CA PHE A 70 -0.89 -3.02 -2.88
C PHE A 70 -0.59 -3.79 -4.15
N LEU A 71 -0.64 -5.10 -4.06
CA LEU A 71 -0.46 -5.96 -5.21
C LEU A 71 -1.76 -6.67 -5.53
N PRO A 72 -2.47 -6.25 -6.58
CA PRO A 72 -3.69 -6.97 -6.96
C PRO A 72 -3.35 -8.36 -7.44
N TRP A 73 -4.23 -9.31 -7.13
CA TRP A 73 -4.01 -10.68 -7.57
C TRP A 73 -4.51 -10.91 -8.99
N GLY A 74 -5.23 -9.93 -9.53
CA GLY A 74 -5.72 -10.06 -10.90
C GLY A 74 -6.95 -10.92 -11.04
N THR A 75 -7.63 -11.19 -9.94
CA THR A 75 -8.84 -12.01 -9.97
C THR A 75 -10.07 -11.12 -10.08
N PRO A 76 -11.18 -11.66 -10.56
CA PRO A 76 -12.39 -10.84 -10.75
C PRO A 76 -12.98 -10.29 -9.45
N ASP A 77 -12.67 -10.92 -8.32
CA ASP A 77 -13.25 -10.50 -7.06
C ASP A 77 -12.50 -9.33 -6.43
N LYS A 78 -11.55 -8.73 -7.16
CA LYS A 78 -10.86 -7.51 -6.75
C LYS A 78 -10.18 -7.67 -5.41
N LYS A 79 -9.33 -8.65 -5.32
CA LYS A 79 -8.54 -8.91 -4.12
C LYS A 79 -7.06 -8.78 -4.42
N GLY A 80 -6.28 -8.62 -3.37
CA GLY A 80 -4.84 -8.56 -3.50
C GLY A 80 -4.24 -8.54 -2.12
N GLU A 81 -2.98 -8.14 -2.03
CA GLU A 81 -2.30 -8.18 -0.76
C GLU A 81 -1.54 -6.89 -0.50
N VAL A 82 -1.37 -6.58 0.78
CA VAL A 82 -0.60 -5.42 1.20
C VAL A 82 0.87 -5.78 1.11
N VAL A 83 1.63 -4.97 0.41
CA VAL A 83 3.07 -5.17 0.28
C VAL A 83 3.83 -4.35 1.31
N HIS A 84 3.35 -3.13 1.57
CA HIS A 84 4.05 -2.22 2.45
C HIS A 84 3.06 -1.20 3.00
N ARG A 85 3.24 -0.82 4.26
CA ARG A 85 2.45 0.24 4.84
C ARG A 85 3.37 1.43 5.03
N TYR A 86 2.99 2.56 4.45
CA TYR A 86 3.85 3.75 4.49
C TYR A 86 3.70 4.50 5.80
N VAL A 87 4.81 4.94 6.34
CA VAL A 87 4.79 5.79 7.52
C VAL A 87 4.73 7.24 7.05
N ARG A 88 4.50 8.13 7.99
CA ARG A 88 4.23 9.53 7.67
C ARG A 88 5.29 10.17 6.77
N ASP A 89 6.56 9.95 7.09
CA ASP A 89 7.62 10.56 6.30
C ASP A 89 7.63 10.03 4.88
N GLU A 90 7.31 8.76 4.71
CA GLU A 90 7.26 8.17 3.39
C GLU A 90 6.09 8.71 2.59
N VAL A 91 4.95 8.91 3.24
CA VAL A 91 3.80 9.48 2.56
C VAL A 91 4.14 10.86 2.02
N ARG A 92 4.83 11.65 2.84
CA ARG A 92 5.22 12.98 2.40
C ARG A 92 6.11 12.92 1.18
N LYS A 93 7.04 11.97 1.14
CA LYS A 93 7.90 11.83 -0.01
C LYS A 93 7.13 11.45 -1.26
N LEU A 94 6.13 10.59 -1.11
CA LEU A 94 5.33 10.20 -2.26
C LEU A 94 4.52 11.38 -2.79
N ILE A 95 4.03 12.22 -1.90
CA ILE A 95 3.33 13.43 -2.32
C ILE A 95 4.28 14.35 -3.06
N ASP A 96 5.48 14.54 -2.52
CA ASP A 96 6.47 15.41 -3.15
C ASP A 96 6.86 14.90 -4.53
N MET A 97 6.84 13.60 -4.73
CA MET A 97 7.18 13.00 -6.01
C MET A 97 6.00 13.05 -7.00
N GLY A 98 4.85 13.51 -6.54
CA GLY A 98 3.69 13.59 -7.41
C GLY A 98 2.96 12.30 -7.63
N LEU A 99 3.26 11.27 -6.84
CA LEU A 99 2.62 9.97 -7.00
C LEU A 99 1.27 9.87 -6.33
N ILE A 100 1.02 10.75 -5.37
CA ILE A 100 -0.23 10.72 -4.63
C ILE A 100 -0.52 12.15 -4.20
N THR A 101 -1.78 12.47 -3.94
CA THR A 101 -2.14 13.81 -3.49
C THR A 101 -2.78 13.72 -2.13
N GLU A 102 -2.76 14.85 -1.43
CA GLU A 102 -3.43 14.91 -0.14
C GLU A 102 -4.92 14.72 -0.28
N GLU A 103 -5.47 15.23 -1.37
CA GLU A 103 -6.89 15.06 -1.61
C GLU A 103 -7.27 13.60 -1.71
N PHE A 104 -6.44 12.81 -2.38
CA PHE A 104 -6.73 11.39 -2.49
C PHE A 104 -6.76 10.73 -1.12
N LEU A 105 -5.81 11.09 -0.27
CA LEU A 105 -5.75 10.49 1.05
C LEU A 105 -6.96 10.84 1.88
N GLU A 106 -7.55 11.99 1.62
CA GLU A 106 -8.68 12.43 2.40
C GLU A 106 -10.00 11.88 1.92
N GLU A 107 -10.03 11.28 0.74
CA GLU A 107 -11.27 10.81 0.17
C GLU A 107 -11.95 9.74 1.00
N VAL A 108 -11.19 8.99 1.78
CA VAL A 108 -11.78 7.91 2.54
C VAL A 108 -12.05 8.28 3.98
N VAL A 109 -11.68 9.47 4.36
CA VAL A 109 -11.78 9.84 5.76
C VAL A 109 -13.15 10.38 6.13
N GLU A 110 -13.94 10.73 5.17
CA GLU A 110 -15.18 11.26 5.40
C GLU A 110 -16.15 10.40 5.74
#